data_92e33ab3c0f56c92ad64a49e667818f7
#
_entry.id   92e33ab3c0f56c92ad64a49e667818f7
#
_cell.length_a   1.000
_cell.length_b   1.000
_cell.length_c   1.000
_cell.angle_alpha   90.00
_cell.angle_beta   90.00
_cell.angle_gamma   90.00
#
_symmetry.space_group_name_H-M   'P 1'
#
loop_
_entity.id
_entity.type
_entity.pdbx_description
1 polymer ?
#
loop_
_entity_poly.entity_id
_entity_poly.type
_entity_poly.pdbx_seq_one_letter_code
_entity_poly.pdbx_strand_id
1 'polypeptide(L)'
;MCIRDRDGIVEINPSDADWTEYTNQALAFQEELKRLRESANLEATTIDGHHVELFGNIGKAKDAKHALTMGAQGIGLYRTEFLYMENDELPAEEIQFEEYKKVAQDMKGQPVIIRTMDIGGDKELKCLDLPSEMNPFLGYRAIRISLNRPDIFKVQLRALLRASAFGDIHIMYPMIASVE
;
A
#
# COMPACT_ATOMS: atom_id res chain seq x y z
N MET A 1 33.05 6.09 -12.17
CA MET A 1 31.67 5.62 -12.50
C MET A 1 31.45 4.32 -11.73
N CYS A 2 30.25 4.00 -11.27
CA CYS A 2 29.95 2.73 -10.60
C CYS A 2 28.66 2.13 -11.14
N ILE A 3 28.58 0.80 -11.12
CA ILE A 3 27.40 0.01 -11.46
C ILE A 3 26.90 -0.64 -10.16
N ARG A 4 25.58 -0.73 -10.01
CA ARG A 4 24.92 -1.55 -8.99
C ARG A 4 23.93 -2.47 -9.69
N ASP A 5 24.11 -3.77 -9.53
CA ASP A 5 23.20 -4.76 -10.08
C ASP A 5 22.02 -5.10 -9.15
N ARG A 6 21.19 -6.08 -9.54
CA ARG A 6 20.05 -6.56 -8.76
C ARG A 6 20.45 -7.38 -7.55
N ASP A 7 21.61 -8.01 -7.57
CA ASP A 7 22.13 -8.84 -6.49
C ASP A 7 22.80 -7.99 -5.41
N GLY A 8 22.83 -6.66 -5.63
CA GLY A 8 23.40 -5.68 -4.72
C GLY A 8 24.92 -5.54 -4.85
N ILE A 9 25.50 -6.13 -5.88
CA ILE A 9 26.93 -5.99 -6.18
C ILE A 9 27.18 -4.57 -6.69
N VAL A 10 28.19 -3.92 -6.13
CA VAL A 10 28.61 -2.59 -6.54
C VAL A 10 30.00 -2.70 -7.15
N GLU A 11 30.12 -2.42 -8.43
CA GLU A 11 31.38 -2.38 -9.14
C GLU A 11 31.83 -0.94 -9.35
N ILE A 12 33.07 -0.64 -8.89
CA ILE A 12 33.69 0.68 -9.00
C ILE A 12 34.72 0.64 -10.15
N ASN A 13 34.60 1.59 -11.07
CA ASN A 13 35.43 1.66 -12.30
C ASN A 13 35.38 0.35 -13.12
N PRO A 14 34.16 -0.06 -13.59
CA PRO A 14 34.01 -1.26 -14.39
C PRO A 14 34.86 -1.19 -15.67
N SER A 15 35.28 -2.35 -16.14
CA SER A 15 35.93 -2.47 -17.47
C SER A 15 34.93 -2.15 -18.61
N ASP A 16 35.41 -1.87 -19.78
CA ASP A 16 34.55 -1.66 -20.96
C ASP A 16 33.70 -2.90 -21.28
N ALA A 17 34.19 -4.09 -20.99
CA ALA A 17 33.46 -5.34 -21.14
C ALA A 17 32.30 -5.44 -20.15
N ASP A 18 32.57 -5.19 -18.87
CA ASP A 18 31.54 -5.20 -17.82
C ASP A 18 30.50 -4.11 -18.08
N TRP A 19 30.93 -2.92 -18.46
CA TRP A 19 30.03 -1.83 -18.84
C TRP A 19 29.11 -2.23 -19.99
N THR A 20 29.61 -2.90 -21.00
CA THR A 20 28.83 -3.37 -22.15
C THR A 20 27.83 -4.44 -21.71
N GLU A 21 28.25 -5.40 -20.89
CA GLU A 21 27.39 -6.47 -20.38
C GLU A 21 26.24 -5.90 -19.57
N TYR A 22 26.50 -5.05 -18.56
CA TYR A 22 25.45 -4.45 -17.72
C TYR A 22 24.53 -3.51 -18.50
N THR A 23 25.04 -2.83 -19.52
CA THR A 23 24.20 -2.02 -20.41
C THR A 23 23.24 -2.90 -21.20
N ASN A 24 23.70 -4.03 -21.74
CA ASN A 24 22.84 -4.98 -22.45
C ASN A 24 21.77 -5.61 -21.52
N GLN A 25 22.14 -5.96 -20.29
CA GLN A 25 21.19 -6.45 -19.28
C GLN A 25 20.13 -5.40 -18.94
N ALA A 26 20.53 -4.13 -18.79
CA ALA A 26 19.61 -3.03 -18.52
C ALA A 26 18.63 -2.81 -19.68
N LEU A 27 19.10 -2.87 -20.93
CA LEU A 27 18.26 -2.77 -22.13
C LEU A 27 17.27 -3.93 -22.21
N ALA A 28 17.73 -5.16 -22.05
CA ALA A 28 16.87 -6.34 -22.05
C ALA A 28 15.77 -6.25 -20.97
N PHE A 29 16.12 -5.76 -19.79
CA PHE A 29 15.15 -5.52 -18.71
C PHE A 29 14.13 -4.43 -19.06
N GLN A 30 14.57 -3.35 -19.70
CA GLN A 30 13.63 -2.30 -20.14
C GLN A 30 12.64 -2.82 -21.20
N GLU A 31 13.11 -3.66 -22.13
CA GLU A 31 12.24 -4.31 -23.12
C GLU A 31 11.23 -5.25 -22.46
N GLU A 32 11.67 -6.04 -21.48
CA GLU A 32 10.77 -6.90 -20.71
C GLU A 32 9.71 -6.08 -19.96
N LEU A 33 10.12 -5.01 -19.27
CA LEU A 33 9.17 -4.09 -18.60
C LEU A 33 8.17 -3.48 -19.59
N LYS A 34 8.61 -3.12 -20.79
CA LYS A 34 7.72 -2.60 -21.83
C LYS A 34 6.68 -3.64 -22.23
N ARG A 35 7.10 -4.88 -22.48
CA ARG A 35 6.21 -5.99 -22.81
C ARG A 35 5.20 -6.28 -21.68
N LEU A 36 5.66 -6.26 -20.43
CA LEU A 36 4.78 -6.44 -19.27
C LEU A 36 3.74 -5.32 -19.15
N ARG A 37 4.12 -4.07 -19.46
CA ARG A 37 3.17 -2.94 -19.48
C ARG A 37 2.12 -3.07 -20.59
N GLU A 38 2.49 -3.63 -21.73
CA GLU A 38 1.53 -3.89 -22.83
C GLU A 38 0.46 -4.91 -22.40
N SER A 39 0.81 -5.86 -21.51
CA SER A 39 -0.15 -6.83 -20.96
C SER A 39 -1.04 -6.28 -19.83
N ALA A 40 -0.74 -5.09 -19.30
CA ALA A 40 -1.48 -4.51 -18.17
C ALA A 40 -2.99 -4.28 -18.47
N ASN A 41 -3.36 -4.15 -19.74
CA ASN A 41 -4.76 -3.94 -20.17
C ASN A 41 -5.46 -5.24 -20.59
N LEU A 42 -4.80 -6.39 -20.51
CA LEU A 42 -5.43 -7.67 -20.82
C LEU A 42 -6.33 -8.10 -19.66
N GLU A 43 -7.45 -8.73 -20.00
CA GLU A 43 -8.30 -9.33 -18.97
C GLU A 43 -7.59 -10.50 -18.29
N ALA A 44 -7.61 -10.48 -16.96
CA ALA A 44 -7.08 -11.58 -16.16
C ALA A 44 -8.14 -12.71 -16.12
N THR A 45 -8.05 -13.60 -17.08
CA THR A 45 -8.95 -14.73 -17.22
C THR A 45 -8.16 -16.03 -17.17
N THR A 46 -8.61 -17.00 -16.36
CA THR A 46 -8.00 -18.32 -16.26
C THR A 46 -8.24 -19.15 -17.55
N ILE A 47 -7.50 -20.24 -17.72
CA ILE A 47 -7.63 -21.10 -18.92
C ILE A 47 -9.05 -21.68 -19.07
N ASP A 48 -9.75 -21.89 -17.96
CA ASP A 48 -11.14 -22.37 -17.93
C ASP A 48 -12.18 -21.25 -18.05
N GLY A 49 -11.73 -20.02 -18.32
CA GLY A 49 -12.59 -18.87 -18.62
C GLY A 49 -13.08 -18.08 -17.40
N HIS A 50 -12.56 -18.34 -16.20
CA HIS A 50 -12.94 -17.59 -15.01
C HIS A 50 -12.20 -16.23 -14.98
N HIS A 51 -12.96 -15.12 -14.87
CA HIS A 51 -12.39 -13.78 -14.71
C HIS A 51 -11.93 -13.54 -13.27
N VAL A 52 -10.73 -12.96 -13.12
CA VAL A 52 -10.14 -12.62 -11.82
C VAL A 52 -9.88 -11.12 -11.80
N GLU A 53 -10.39 -10.43 -10.79
CA GLU A 53 -10.10 -9.01 -10.59
C GLU A 53 -8.70 -8.82 -10.00
N LEU A 54 -7.92 -7.90 -10.59
CA LEU A 54 -6.56 -7.60 -10.14
C LEU A 54 -6.53 -6.25 -9.42
N PHE A 55 -6.28 -6.28 -8.13
CA PHE A 55 -6.25 -5.09 -7.29
C PHE A 55 -4.84 -4.78 -6.79
N GLY A 56 -4.54 -3.48 -6.68
CA GLY A 56 -3.26 -3.00 -6.16
C GLY A 56 -3.20 -3.02 -4.63
N ASN A 57 -1.98 -3.15 -4.09
CA ASN A 57 -1.69 -2.96 -2.68
C ASN A 57 -0.80 -1.72 -2.53
N ILE A 58 -1.28 -0.70 -1.84
CA ILE A 58 -0.60 0.60 -1.71
C ILE A 58 -0.35 0.98 -0.25
N GLY A 59 0.67 1.83 -0.04
CA GLY A 59 0.98 2.41 1.26
C GLY A 59 0.76 3.93 1.32
N LYS A 60 0.70 4.59 0.17
CA LYS A 60 0.52 6.05 0.07
C LYS A 60 -0.44 6.40 -1.06
N ALA A 61 -1.12 7.54 -0.93
CA ALA A 61 -2.05 7.99 -1.96
C ALA A 61 -1.41 8.15 -3.35
N LYS A 62 -0.15 8.58 -3.41
CA LYS A 62 0.59 8.74 -4.66
C LYS A 62 0.76 7.44 -5.46
N ASP A 63 0.68 6.29 -4.80
CA ASP A 63 0.87 4.98 -5.44
C ASP A 63 -0.37 4.57 -6.27
N ALA A 64 -1.54 5.16 -6.01
CA ALA A 64 -2.80 4.81 -6.67
C ALA A 64 -2.75 5.00 -8.20
N LYS A 65 -2.23 6.14 -8.67
CA LYS A 65 -2.06 6.40 -10.11
C LYS A 65 -1.13 5.37 -10.76
N HIS A 66 -0.07 5.01 -10.08
CA HIS A 66 0.86 4.00 -10.59
C HIS A 66 0.17 2.63 -10.68
N ALA A 67 -0.58 2.23 -9.66
CA ALA A 67 -1.36 0.99 -9.69
C ALA A 67 -2.30 0.94 -10.91
N LEU A 68 -3.05 2.03 -11.19
CA LEU A 68 -3.89 2.13 -12.40
C LEU A 68 -3.09 1.98 -13.69
N THR A 69 -1.93 2.63 -13.80
CA THR A 69 -1.10 2.52 -15.02
C THR A 69 -0.52 1.12 -15.22
N MET A 70 -0.46 0.32 -14.16
CA MET A 70 -0.04 -1.08 -14.20
C MET A 70 -1.21 -2.05 -14.37
N GLY A 71 -2.42 -1.56 -14.65
CA GLY A 71 -3.59 -2.37 -14.94
C GLY A 71 -4.42 -2.79 -13.73
N ALA A 72 -4.22 -2.17 -12.56
CA ALA A 72 -5.06 -2.47 -11.41
C ALA A 72 -6.49 -1.99 -11.65
N GLN A 73 -7.46 -2.86 -11.35
CA GLN A 73 -8.90 -2.63 -11.47
C GLN A 73 -9.51 -2.04 -10.18
N GLY A 74 -8.67 -1.85 -9.16
CA GLY A 74 -9.04 -1.29 -7.87
C GLY A 74 -7.85 -1.32 -6.92
N ILE A 75 -8.06 -0.83 -5.70
CA ILE A 75 -7.11 -0.98 -4.58
C ILE A 75 -7.68 -2.00 -3.61
N GLY A 76 -7.06 -3.18 -3.56
CA GLY A 76 -7.45 -4.27 -2.67
C GLY A 76 -6.98 -4.07 -1.22
N LEU A 77 -5.95 -3.25 -1.04
CA LEU A 77 -5.48 -2.89 0.28
C LEU A 77 -4.75 -1.54 0.26
N TYR A 78 -5.31 -0.54 0.91
CA TYR A 78 -4.60 0.65 1.30
C TYR A 78 -4.19 0.54 2.78
N ARG A 79 -2.89 0.44 3.02
CA ARG A 79 -2.31 0.33 4.36
C ARG A 79 -2.15 1.71 4.97
N THR A 80 -3.04 2.07 5.89
CA THR A 80 -3.08 3.41 6.50
C THR A 80 -1.99 3.64 7.54
N GLU A 81 -1.28 2.59 7.97
CA GLU A 81 -0.24 2.65 8.99
C GLU A 81 0.86 3.64 8.63
N PHE A 82 1.17 3.80 7.36
CA PHE A 82 2.19 4.75 6.90
C PHE A 82 1.88 6.20 7.27
N LEU A 83 0.58 6.57 7.31
CA LEU A 83 0.17 7.91 7.76
C LEU A 83 0.49 8.16 9.24
N TYR A 84 0.46 7.10 10.04
CA TYR A 84 0.76 7.18 11.48
C TYR A 84 2.26 7.09 11.75
N MET A 85 2.99 6.31 10.95
CA MET A 85 4.43 6.05 11.18
C MET A 85 5.33 7.18 10.67
N GLU A 86 4.87 8.00 9.74
CA GLU A 86 5.66 9.11 9.18
C GLU A 86 5.67 10.36 10.05
N ASN A 87 4.84 10.41 11.08
CA ASN A 87 4.73 11.54 11.99
C ASN A 87 5.00 11.10 13.43
N ASP A 88 5.58 11.99 14.22
CA ASP A 88 5.74 11.76 15.66
C ASP A 88 4.42 11.94 16.44
N GLU A 89 3.38 12.48 15.80
CA GLU A 89 2.04 12.71 16.35
C GLU A 89 0.97 11.94 15.57
N LEU A 90 -0.16 11.69 16.21
CA LEU A 90 -1.32 11.08 15.55
C LEU A 90 -1.85 11.99 14.44
N PRO A 91 -2.09 11.47 13.23
CA PRO A 91 -2.56 12.27 12.11
C PRO A 91 -3.97 12.84 12.39
N ALA A 92 -4.11 14.16 12.24
CA ALA A 92 -5.40 14.83 12.36
C ALA A 92 -6.41 14.32 11.31
N GLU A 93 -7.71 14.49 11.61
CA GLU A 93 -8.80 14.07 10.71
C GLU A 93 -8.64 14.63 9.29
N GLU A 94 -8.24 15.90 9.17
CA GLU A 94 -8.11 16.55 7.86
C GLU A 94 -6.97 15.95 7.02
N ILE A 95 -5.85 15.62 7.65
CA ILE A 95 -4.73 14.95 6.96
C ILE A 95 -5.17 13.59 6.43
N GLN A 96 -5.85 12.80 7.25
CA GLN A 96 -6.37 11.50 6.84
C GLN A 96 -7.42 11.63 5.73
N PHE A 97 -8.33 12.57 5.87
CA PHE A 97 -9.38 12.84 4.88
C PHE A 97 -8.80 13.20 3.50
N GLU A 98 -7.86 14.12 3.42
CA GLU A 98 -7.26 14.52 2.15
C GLU A 98 -6.49 13.37 1.48
N GLU A 99 -5.79 12.54 2.25
CA GLU A 99 -5.12 11.35 1.71
C GLU A 99 -6.13 10.32 1.16
N TYR A 100 -7.20 9.99 1.90
CA TYR A 100 -8.21 9.03 1.44
C TYR A 100 -9.02 9.56 0.26
N LYS A 101 -9.41 10.82 0.28
CA LYS A 101 -10.08 11.52 -0.82
C LYS A 101 -9.23 11.49 -2.08
N LYS A 102 -7.93 11.77 -1.95
CA LYS A 102 -6.99 11.73 -3.08
C LYS A 102 -6.96 10.35 -3.75
N VAL A 103 -6.88 9.28 -2.98
CA VAL A 103 -6.91 7.92 -3.52
C VAL A 103 -8.25 7.67 -4.24
N ALA A 104 -9.38 8.00 -3.61
CA ALA A 104 -10.71 7.82 -4.20
C ALA A 104 -10.84 8.54 -5.55
N GLN A 105 -10.37 9.78 -5.62
CA GLN A 105 -10.40 10.57 -6.86
C GLN A 105 -9.43 10.00 -7.93
N ASP A 106 -8.22 9.61 -7.53
CA ASP A 106 -7.22 9.07 -8.44
C ASP A 106 -7.64 7.72 -9.04
N MET A 107 -8.45 6.93 -8.32
CA MET A 107 -9.01 5.64 -8.78
C MET A 107 -10.22 5.77 -9.70
N LYS A 108 -10.79 6.97 -9.91
CA LYS A 108 -11.81 7.26 -10.92
C LYS A 108 -13.04 6.35 -10.87
N GLY A 109 -13.53 6.04 -9.68
CA GLY A 109 -14.70 5.19 -9.46
C GLY A 109 -14.39 3.69 -9.33
N GLN A 110 -13.15 3.29 -9.49
CA GLN A 110 -12.73 1.93 -9.15
C GLN A 110 -12.73 1.73 -7.62
N PRO A 111 -13.03 0.51 -7.12
CA PRO A 111 -13.12 0.25 -5.70
C PRO A 111 -11.78 0.45 -4.98
N VAL A 112 -11.86 1.03 -3.78
CA VAL A 112 -10.70 1.28 -2.92
C VAL A 112 -10.98 0.70 -1.54
N ILE A 113 -10.30 -0.38 -1.17
CA ILE A 113 -10.41 -0.98 0.15
C ILE A 113 -9.36 -0.35 1.06
N ILE A 114 -9.81 0.44 2.04
CA ILE A 114 -8.96 1.11 3.01
C ILE A 114 -9.03 0.38 4.34
N ARG A 115 -7.89 -0.14 4.79
CA ARG A 115 -7.79 -0.81 6.07
C ARG A 115 -7.65 0.23 7.19
N THR A 116 -8.48 0.12 8.23
CA THR A 116 -8.27 0.92 9.44
C THR A 116 -6.94 0.54 10.07
N MET A 117 -6.44 1.40 10.96
CA MET A 117 -5.12 1.28 11.58
C MET A 117 -4.82 -0.16 12.05
N ASP A 118 -3.75 -0.76 11.51
CA ASP A 118 -3.24 -2.07 11.89
C ASP A 118 -1.81 -1.92 12.46
N ILE A 119 -1.71 -1.29 13.62
CA ILE A 119 -0.48 -1.02 14.35
C ILE A 119 -0.41 -1.93 15.56
N GLY A 120 0.80 -2.21 15.99
CA GLY A 120 1.14 -3.17 17.04
C GLY A 120 2.05 -4.27 16.49
N GLY A 121 2.57 -5.11 17.34
CA GLY A 121 3.54 -6.11 16.93
C GLY A 121 4.92 -5.50 16.65
N ASP A 122 5.30 -5.54 15.39
CA ASP A 122 6.58 -5.02 14.86
C ASP A 122 6.53 -3.53 14.48
N LYS A 123 5.36 -2.90 14.56
CA LYS A 123 5.15 -1.50 14.19
C LYS A 123 4.92 -0.67 15.44
N GLU A 124 6.00 -0.08 15.95
CA GLU A 124 5.92 0.84 17.06
C GLU A 124 5.54 2.25 16.58
N LEU A 125 4.64 2.88 17.31
CA LEU A 125 4.34 4.30 17.21
C LEU A 125 4.80 4.99 18.49
N LYS A 126 5.67 5.98 18.34
CA LYS A 126 6.17 6.76 19.50
C LYS A 126 5.05 7.49 20.25
N CYS A 127 3.96 7.86 19.54
CA CYS A 127 2.82 8.56 20.12
C CYS A 127 1.78 7.63 20.77
N LEU A 128 1.94 6.30 20.65
CA LEU A 128 1.14 5.30 21.34
C LEU A 128 2.06 4.52 22.27
N ASP A 129 1.86 4.68 23.56
CA ASP A 129 2.55 3.90 24.58
C ASP A 129 1.94 2.48 24.60
N LEU A 130 2.46 1.62 23.72
CA LEU A 130 1.99 0.24 23.60
C LEU A 130 2.77 -0.67 24.54
N PRO A 131 2.08 -1.61 25.21
CA PRO A 131 2.74 -2.56 26.10
C PRO A 131 3.68 -3.47 25.34
N SER A 132 4.84 -3.78 25.92
CA SER A 132 5.72 -4.82 25.39
C SER A 132 5.12 -6.19 25.68
N GLU A 133 4.95 -7.01 24.65
CA GLU A 133 4.34 -8.33 24.73
C GLU A 133 5.27 -9.42 24.18
N MET A 134 5.16 -10.64 24.68
CA MET A 134 5.96 -11.77 24.19
C MET A 134 5.58 -12.22 22.77
N ASN A 135 4.31 -12.11 22.41
CA ASN A 135 3.76 -12.43 21.10
C ASN A 135 2.95 -11.25 20.54
N PRO A 136 3.60 -10.14 20.16
CA PRO A 136 2.91 -8.90 19.79
C PRO A 136 1.94 -9.05 18.62
N PHE A 137 2.20 -9.95 17.68
CA PHE A 137 1.33 -10.21 16.53
C PHE A 137 -0.05 -10.77 16.90
N LEU A 138 -0.14 -11.49 18.02
CA LEU A 138 -1.37 -12.06 18.56
C LEU A 138 -1.96 -11.23 19.70
N GLY A 139 -1.29 -10.14 20.09
CA GLY A 139 -1.57 -9.35 21.26
C GLY A 139 -2.41 -8.11 21.00
N TYR A 140 -2.04 -7.01 21.67
CA TYR A 140 -2.75 -5.73 21.64
C TYR A 140 -2.38 -4.94 20.39
N ARG A 141 -3.20 -5.10 19.35
CA ARG A 141 -3.00 -4.44 18.05
C ARG A 141 -4.32 -4.21 17.30
N ALA A 142 -4.26 -3.43 16.23
CA ALA A 142 -5.33 -3.24 15.25
C ALA A 142 -6.67 -2.85 15.91
N ILE A 143 -7.73 -3.62 15.64
CA ILE A 143 -9.08 -3.36 16.17
C ILE A 143 -9.10 -3.33 17.70
N ARG A 144 -8.25 -4.09 18.37
CA ARG A 144 -8.18 -4.09 19.84
C ARG A 144 -7.71 -2.74 20.38
N ILE A 145 -6.73 -2.11 19.71
CA ILE A 145 -6.33 -0.73 20.03
C ILE A 145 -7.47 0.23 19.70
N SER A 146 -8.07 0.10 18.52
CA SER A 146 -9.12 0.98 18.05
C SER A 146 -10.34 1.01 18.99
N LEU A 147 -10.73 -0.13 19.55
CA LEU A 147 -11.82 -0.22 20.50
C LEU A 147 -11.48 0.40 21.86
N ASN A 148 -10.24 0.28 22.31
CA ASN A 148 -9.77 0.89 23.56
C ASN A 148 -9.44 2.39 23.42
N ARG A 149 -9.20 2.85 22.19
CA ARG A 149 -8.89 4.25 21.89
C ARG A 149 -9.90 4.80 20.88
N PRO A 150 -11.19 4.94 21.30
CA PRO A 150 -12.25 5.43 20.43
C PRO A 150 -12.04 6.88 19.98
N ASP A 151 -11.23 7.65 20.68
CA ASP A 151 -10.79 8.98 20.29
C ASP A 151 -10.04 8.94 18.95
N ILE A 152 -9.07 8.04 18.80
CA ILE A 152 -8.28 7.84 17.55
C ILE A 152 -9.17 7.21 16.46
N PHE A 153 -9.91 6.17 16.81
CA PHE A 153 -10.69 5.41 15.86
C PHE A 153 -11.82 6.25 15.23
N LYS A 154 -12.50 7.08 16.01
CA LYS A 154 -13.54 7.99 15.49
C LYS A 154 -12.98 9.02 14.51
N VAL A 155 -11.78 9.53 14.75
CA VAL A 155 -11.09 10.43 13.82
C VAL A 155 -10.89 9.76 12.47
N GLN A 156 -10.36 8.54 12.46
CA GLN A 156 -10.15 7.77 11.23
C GLN A 156 -11.48 7.46 10.52
N LEU A 157 -12.49 6.98 11.23
CA LEU A 157 -13.79 6.67 10.64
C LEU A 157 -14.47 7.89 10.03
N ARG A 158 -14.40 9.06 10.68
CA ARG A 158 -14.95 10.30 10.10
C ARG A 158 -14.23 10.69 8.83
N ALA A 159 -12.89 10.60 8.81
CA ALA A 159 -12.09 10.87 7.62
C ALA A 159 -12.47 9.94 6.45
N LEU A 160 -12.64 8.64 6.72
CA LEU A 160 -13.06 7.64 5.74
C LEU A 160 -14.47 7.91 5.20
N LEU A 161 -15.44 8.18 6.09
CA LEU A 161 -16.82 8.50 5.70
C LEU A 161 -16.90 9.81 4.89
N ARG A 162 -16.12 10.83 5.23
CA ARG A 162 -16.02 12.06 4.43
C ARG A 162 -15.44 11.78 3.04
N ALA A 163 -14.40 10.96 2.98
CA ALA A 163 -13.73 10.61 1.73
C ALA A 163 -14.60 9.75 0.80
N SER A 164 -15.53 8.96 1.33
CA SER A 164 -16.42 8.12 0.52
C SER A 164 -17.38 8.92 -0.39
N ALA A 165 -17.56 10.22 -0.14
CA ALA A 165 -18.29 11.11 -1.06
C ALA A 165 -17.55 11.37 -2.37
N PHE A 166 -16.27 10.97 -2.49
CA PHE A 166 -15.40 11.25 -3.64
C PHE A 166 -15.04 10.02 -4.48
N GLY A 167 -15.51 8.83 -4.11
CA GLY A 167 -15.28 7.58 -4.83
C GLY A 167 -15.79 6.36 -4.08
N ASP A 168 -15.60 5.19 -4.67
CA ASP A 168 -16.07 3.91 -4.14
C ASP A 168 -15.09 3.39 -3.05
N ILE A 169 -15.33 3.81 -1.81
CA ILE A 169 -14.50 3.43 -0.65
C ILE A 169 -15.16 2.31 0.14
N HIS A 170 -14.43 1.24 0.38
CA HIS A 170 -14.74 0.15 1.28
C HIS A 170 -13.81 0.19 2.50
N ILE A 171 -14.35 -0.05 3.69
CA ILE A 171 -13.57 -0.04 4.93
C ILE A 171 -13.29 -1.47 5.38
N MET A 172 -12.00 -1.80 5.54
CA MET A 172 -11.58 -3.08 6.10
C MET A 172 -11.19 -2.91 7.56
N TYR A 173 -11.79 -3.70 8.44
CA TYR A 173 -11.43 -3.77 9.85
C TYR A 173 -10.51 -4.97 10.09
N PRO A 174 -9.22 -4.75 10.45
CA PRO A 174 -8.28 -5.83 10.67
C PRO A 174 -8.56 -6.59 11.97
N MET A 175 -8.23 -7.89 11.98
CA MET A 175 -8.31 -8.76 13.16
C MET A 175 -9.70 -8.93 13.78
N ILE A 176 -10.77 -8.80 13.00
CA ILE A 176 -12.12 -9.16 13.44
C ILE A 176 -12.23 -10.69 13.48
N ALA A 177 -12.64 -11.24 14.62
CA ALA A 177 -12.76 -12.68 14.84
C ALA A 177 -14.21 -13.15 15.04
N SER A 178 -15.13 -12.26 15.44
CA SER A 178 -16.53 -12.55 15.67
C SER A 178 -17.40 -11.35 15.27
N VAL A 179 -18.70 -11.57 15.20
CA VAL A 179 -19.70 -10.52 14.95
C VAL A 179 -20.01 -9.74 16.22
N GLU A 180 -19.77 -10.34 17.38
CA GLU A 180 -19.96 -9.75 18.71
C GLU A 180 -18.78 -8.85 19.07
#